data_97f73ebfd6d002b5d64aec1bea82f729
#
_entry.id   97f73ebfd6d002b5d64aec1bea82f729
#
_cell.length_a   1.000
_cell.length_b   1.000
_cell.length_c   1.000
_cell.angle_alpha   90.00
_cell.angle_beta   90.00
_cell.angle_gamma   90.00
#
_symmetry.space_group_name_H-M   'P 1'
#
loop_
_entity.id
_entity.type
_entity.pdbx_description
1 polymer ?
#
loop_
_entity_poly.entity_id
_entity_poly.type
_entity_poly.pdbx_seq_one_letter_code
_entity_poly.pdbx_strand_id
1 'polypeptide(L)'
;MAQPATPPFLSGSWSYPTTIRFGAGRIAELPDACKTLGMARPLLVTDPGLSGLPMVASALRRNEDAALPTGLFSEVRGNPVGANVEAGVAAYRTGGHDGVIAFGGGSAMDAAKGIALMVGQDRPIWDFEDIGDNWTRANAEAIAPIVAVPT
;
A
#
# COMPACT_ATOMS: atom_id res chain seq x y z
N MET A 1 22.93 -35.59 22.45
CA MET A 1 22.62 -35.08 21.10
C MET A 1 22.33 -33.60 21.23
N ALA A 2 23.16 -32.72 20.65
CA ALA A 2 22.91 -31.30 20.65
C ALA A 2 21.76 -31.00 19.66
N GLN A 3 20.74 -30.25 20.08
CA GLN A 3 19.71 -29.76 19.18
C GLN A 3 20.35 -28.87 18.12
N PRO A 4 19.97 -28.99 16.83
CA PRO A 4 20.46 -28.07 15.83
C PRO A 4 20.00 -26.64 16.21
N ALA A 5 20.98 -25.73 16.28
CA ALA A 5 20.70 -24.33 16.53
C ALA A 5 19.75 -23.82 15.43
N THR A 6 18.61 -23.27 15.83
CA THR A 6 17.72 -22.58 14.89
C THR A 6 18.52 -21.47 14.22
N PRO A 7 18.58 -21.42 12.89
CA PRO A 7 19.32 -20.36 12.23
C PRO A 7 18.75 -18.99 12.65
N PRO A 8 19.60 -18.00 12.92
CA PRO A 8 19.13 -16.68 13.30
C PRO A 8 18.24 -16.12 12.19
N PHE A 9 17.01 -15.72 12.53
CA PHE A 9 16.15 -15.04 11.58
C PHE A 9 16.82 -13.72 11.14
N LEU A 10 17.02 -13.58 9.85
CA LEU A 10 17.52 -12.33 9.30
C LEU A 10 16.41 -11.26 9.42
N SER A 11 16.73 -10.16 10.07
CA SER A 11 15.82 -9.00 10.19
C SER A 11 16.62 -7.71 10.09
N GLY A 12 15.98 -6.66 9.59
CA GLY A 12 16.61 -5.36 9.45
C GLY A 12 15.59 -4.25 9.30
N SER A 13 16.03 -3.03 9.49
CA SER A 13 15.27 -1.81 9.18
C SER A 13 16.22 -0.83 8.50
N TRP A 14 15.76 -0.26 7.39
CA TRP A 14 16.53 0.71 6.63
C TRP A 14 15.68 1.97 6.41
N SER A 15 16.33 3.12 6.35
CA SER A 15 15.71 4.41 6.01
C SER A 15 16.60 5.14 5.04
N TYR A 16 16.33 4.95 3.72
CA TYR A 16 17.00 5.70 2.67
C TYR A 16 16.33 5.49 1.30
N PRO A 17 15.63 6.48 0.80
CA PRO A 17 14.85 7.51 1.51
C PRO A 17 13.63 6.93 2.21
N THR A 18 13.26 5.68 1.90
CA THR A 18 12.10 4.95 2.41
C THR A 18 12.49 4.10 3.62
N THR A 19 11.69 4.13 4.68
CA THR A 19 11.84 3.20 5.80
C THR A 19 11.47 1.79 5.36
N ILE A 20 12.38 0.84 5.52
CA ILE A 20 12.19 -0.57 5.17
C ILE A 20 12.21 -1.41 6.44
N ARG A 21 11.18 -2.23 6.64
CA ARG A 21 11.08 -3.22 7.71
C ARG A 21 11.16 -4.61 7.09
N PHE A 22 12.31 -5.25 7.16
CA PHE A 22 12.56 -6.57 6.58
C PHE A 22 12.71 -7.64 7.67
N GLY A 23 12.11 -8.82 7.44
CA GLY A 23 12.23 -9.99 8.32
C GLY A 23 11.01 -10.88 8.31
N ALA A 24 11.19 -12.15 8.64
CA ALA A 24 10.09 -13.11 8.75
C ALA A 24 9.09 -12.67 9.84
N GLY A 25 7.81 -12.66 9.50
CA GLY A 25 6.74 -12.31 10.43
C GLY A 25 6.54 -10.81 10.67
N ARG A 26 7.37 -9.93 10.11
CA ARG A 26 7.25 -8.48 10.33
C ARG A 26 6.00 -7.85 9.72
N ILE A 27 5.22 -8.59 8.94
CA ILE A 27 3.86 -8.20 8.55
C ILE A 27 2.96 -7.91 9.77
N ALA A 28 3.29 -8.46 10.94
CA ALA A 28 2.61 -8.14 12.19
C ALA A 28 2.73 -6.65 12.59
N GLU A 29 3.72 -5.95 12.07
CA GLU A 29 3.95 -4.52 12.31
C GLU A 29 3.16 -3.60 11.34
N LEU A 30 2.34 -4.17 10.45
CA LEU A 30 1.57 -3.39 9.47
C LEU A 30 0.71 -2.29 10.11
N PRO A 31 -0.06 -2.56 11.20
CA PRO A 31 -0.85 -1.51 11.85
C PRO A 31 0.02 -0.37 12.40
N ASP A 32 1.19 -0.71 12.98
CA ASP A 32 2.13 0.27 13.50
C ASP A 32 2.73 1.12 12.38
N ALA A 33 3.11 0.50 11.26
CA ALA A 33 3.60 1.22 10.09
C ALA A 33 2.57 2.24 9.55
N CYS A 34 1.30 1.84 9.47
CA CYS A 34 0.22 2.72 9.04
C CYS A 34 0.02 3.89 10.02
N LYS A 35 -0.04 3.60 11.33
CA LYS A 35 -0.21 4.63 12.36
C LYS A 35 0.96 5.61 12.42
N THR A 36 2.18 5.15 12.20
CA THR A 36 3.38 6.00 12.14
C THR A 36 3.28 7.03 11.00
N LEU A 37 2.57 6.69 9.92
CA LEU A 37 2.29 7.59 8.80
C LEU A 37 0.99 8.41 8.98
N GLY A 38 0.38 8.35 10.15
CA GLY A 38 -0.84 9.12 10.48
C GLY A 38 -2.13 8.51 9.92
N MET A 39 -2.11 7.28 9.42
CA MET A 39 -3.32 6.65 8.90
C MET A 39 -4.24 6.18 10.03
N ALA A 40 -5.53 6.47 9.91
CA ALA A 40 -6.59 5.99 10.79
C ALA A 40 -7.60 5.08 10.07
N ARG A 41 -7.68 5.18 8.74
CA ARG A 41 -8.60 4.40 7.91
C ARG A 41 -7.99 4.10 6.52
N PRO A 42 -6.95 3.30 6.42
CA PRO A 42 -6.30 3.02 5.14
C PRO A 42 -7.17 2.21 4.18
N LEU A 43 -6.88 2.31 2.87
CA LEU A 43 -7.39 1.43 1.82
C LEU A 43 -6.31 0.41 1.44
N LEU A 44 -6.57 -0.88 1.63
CA LEU A 44 -5.70 -1.94 1.12
C LEU A 44 -6.03 -2.20 -0.35
N VAL A 45 -5.05 -2.01 -1.21
CA VAL A 45 -5.13 -2.19 -2.65
C VAL A 45 -4.37 -3.46 -3.03
N THR A 46 -5.06 -4.37 -3.70
CA THR A 46 -4.50 -5.65 -4.15
C THR A 46 -5.12 -6.08 -5.50
N ASP A 47 -4.72 -7.21 -6.02
CA ASP A 47 -5.32 -7.82 -7.20
C ASP A 47 -6.37 -8.90 -6.84
N PRO A 48 -7.26 -9.29 -7.79
CA PRO A 48 -8.29 -10.29 -7.54
C PRO A 48 -7.75 -11.66 -7.13
N GLY A 49 -6.54 -12.01 -7.60
CA GLY A 49 -5.91 -13.31 -7.28
C GLY A 49 -5.47 -13.40 -5.82
N LEU A 50 -5.05 -12.28 -5.24
CA LEU A 50 -4.61 -12.23 -3.85
C LEU A 50 -5.76 -11.95 -2.87
N SER A 51 -6.79 -11.23 -3.30
CA SER A 51 -7.85 -10.72 -2.40
C SER A 51 -8.54 -11.80 -1.57
N GLY A 52 -8.69 -13.03 -2.12
CA GLY A 52 -9.26 -14.19 -1.43
C GLY A 52 -8.28 -15.01 -0.60
N LEU A 53 -7.00 -14.68 -0.60
CA LEU A 53 -5.99 -15.49 0.09
C LEU A 53 -5.92 -15.17 1.60
N PRO A 54 -5.56 -16.17 2.43
CA PRO A 54 -5.47 -15.99 3.89
C PRO A 54 -4.54 -14.85 4.33
N MET A 55 -3.52 -14.50 3.53
CA MET A 55 -2.59 -13.44 3.85
C MET A 55 -3.24 -12.05 3.85
N VAL A 56 -4.14 -11.77 2.90
CA VAL A 56 -4.89 -10.51 2.85
C VAL A 56 -5.88 -10.46 4.01
N ALA A 57 -6.66 -11.53 4.21
CA ALA A 57 -7.59 -11.61 5.33
C ALA A 57 -6.88 -11.46 6.69
N SER A 58 -5.67 -12.01 6.83
CA SER A 58 -4.85 -11.85 8.04
C SER A 58 -4.38 -10.40 8.24
N ALA A 59 -3.95 -9.72 7.16
CA ALA A 59 -3.55 -8.32 7.22
C ALA A 59 -4.72 -7.42 7.65
N LEU A 60 -5.90 -7.62 7.06
CA LEU A 60 -7.11 -6.86 7.42
C LEU A 60 -7.51 -7.09 8.88
N ARG A 61 -7.51 -8.35 9.37
CA ARG A 61 -7.80 -8.64 10.78
C ARG A 61 -6.81 -7.99 11.73
N ARG A 62 -5.51 -8.02 11.43
CA ARG A 62 -4.48 -7.36 12.27
C ARG A 62 -4.72 -5.86 12.40
N ASN A 63 -5.12 -5.22 11.32
CA ASN A 63 -5.47 -3.81 11.33
C ASN A 63 -6.74 -3.56 12.16
N GLU A 64 -7.77 -4.39 12.00
CA GLU A 64 -9.01 -4.30 12.79
C GLU A 64 -8.74 -4.48 14.28
N ASP A 65 -7.98 -5.51 14.66
CA ASP A 65 -7.57 -5.79 16.06
C ASP A 65 -6.80 -4.61 16.67
N ALA A 66 -6.10 -3.85 15.83
CA ALA A 66 -5.38 -2.64 16.23
C ALA A 66 -6.22 -1.35 16.16
N ALA A 67 -7.55 -1.46 16.02
CA ALA A 67 -8.47 -0.34 15.85
C ALA A 67 -8.11 0.56 14.64
N LEU A 68 -7.72 -0.08 13.52
CA LEU A 68 -7.39 0.55 12.25
C LEU A 68 -8.32 0.01 11.16
N PRO A 69 -9.59 0.45 11.08
CA PRO A 69 -10.54 -0.04 10.10
C PRO A 69 -10.01 0.18 8.69
N THR A 70 -9.85 -0.91 7.94
CA THR A 70 -9.18 -0.93 6.65
C THR A 70 -10.13 -1.36 5.55
N GLY A 71 -10.30 -0.52 4.52
CA GLY A 71 -11.04 -0.90 3.32
C GLY A 71 -10.24 -1.84 2.42
N LEU A 72 -10.92 -2.55 1.52
CA LEU A 72 -10.30 -3.42 0.52
C LEU A 72 -10.73 -2.98 -0.88
N PHE A 73 -9.76 -2.76 -1.75
CA PHE A 73 -9.93 -2.57 -3.19
C PHE A 73 -9.12 -3.63 -3.93
N SER A 74 -9.79 -4.48 -4.71
CA SER A 74 -9.17 -5.63 -5.37
C SER A 74 -9.41 -5.70 -6.89
N GLU A 75 -9.76 -4.59 -7.53
CA GLU A 75 -10.06 -4.54 -8.96
C GLU A 75 -8.86 -4.18 -9.82
N VAL A 76 -7.65 -4.46 -9.34
CA VAL A 76 -6.41 -4.21 -10.07
C VAL A 76 -6.14 -5.34 -11.05
N ARG A 77 -6.01 -5.02 -12.34
CA ARG A 77 -5.59 -5.98 -13.37
C ARG A 77 -4.07 -6.10 -13.45
N GLY A 78 -3.60 -7.22 -14.02
CA GLY A 78 -2.23 -7.29 -14.50
C GLY A 78 -1.97 -6.17 -15.53
N ASN A 79 -0.86 -5.45 -15.40
CA ASN A 79 -0.57 -4.21 -16.14
C ASN A 79 -1.74 -3.21 -15.97
N PRO A 80 -1.84 -2.53 -14.83
CA PRO A 80 -2.96 -1.63 -14.53
C PRO A 80 -3.04 -0.50 -15.55
N VAL A 81 -4.27 -0.09 -15.84
CA VAL A 81 -4.59 1.03 -16.74
C VAL A 81 -5.21 2.18 -15.93
N GLY A 82 -5.32 3.36 -16.54
CA GLY A 82 -5.90 4.54 -15.89
C GLY A 82 -7.23 4.27 -15.18
N ALA A 83 -8.12 3.49 -15.80
CA ALA A 83 -9.40 3.13 -15.20
C ALA A 83 -9.29 2.37 -13.87
N ASN A 84 -8.23 1.57 -13.65
CA ASN A 84 -8.00 0.91 -12.36
C ASN A 84 -7.64 1.94 -11.27
N VAL A 85 -6.86 2.95 -11.63
CA VAL A 85 -6.51 4.05 -10.72
C VAL A 85 -7.75 4.89 -10.40
N GLU A 86 -8.55 5.25 -11.41
CA GLU A 86 -9.78 6.02 -11.23
C GLU A 86 -10.77 5.29 -10.32
N ALA A 87 -11.00 3.99 -10.53
CA ALA A 87 -11.85 3.16 -9.67
C ALA A 87 -11.32 3.11 -8.23
N GLY A 88 -10.01 2.97 -8.04
CA GLY A 88 -9.39 2.97 -6.72
C GLY A 88 -9.48 4.33 -6.02
N VAL A 89 -9.35 5.44 -6.75
CA VAL A 89 -9.57 6.80 -6.22
C VAL A 89 -11.02 6.99 -5.79
N ALA A 90 -11.97 6.49 -6.57
CA ALA A 90 -13.39 6.52 -6.21
C ALA A 90 -13.67 5.71 -4.94
N ALA A 91 -13.12 4.49 -4.82
CA ALA A 91 -13.22 3.67 -3.63
C ALA A 91 -12.61 4.37 -2.40
N TYR A 92 -11.43 4.96 -2.54
CA TYR A 92 -10.76 5.71 -1.48
C TYR A 92 -11.62 6.86 -0.95
N ARG A 93 -12.16 7.68 -1.85
CA ARG A 93 -13.01 8.83 -1.49
C ARG A 93 -14.33 8.40 -0.86
N THR A 94 -15.01 7.42 -1.44
CA THR A 94 -16.30 6.92 -0.95
C THR A 94 -16.16 6.28 0.44
N GLY A 95 -15.06 5.56 0.69
CA GLY A 95 -14.78 4.95 1.99
C GLY A 95 -14.24 5.92 3.05
N GLY A 96 -13.94 7.18 2.69
CA GLY A 96 -13.34 8.15 3.59
C GLY A 96 -11.97 7.70 4.09
N HIS A 97 -11.17 7.11 3.19
CA HIS A 97 -9.85 6.62 3.54
C HIS A 97 -8.82 7.74 3.61
N ASP A 98 -7.74 7.54 4.35
CA ASP A 98 -6.71 8.54 4.66
C ASP A 98 -5.28 8.07 4.35
N GLY A 99 -5.14 6.89 3.77
CA GLY A 99 -3.88 6.33 3.34
C GLY A 99 -4.07 5.07 2.50
N VAL A 100 -3.00 4.55 1.93
CA VAL A 100 -3.02 3.39 1.04
C VAL A 100 -2.06 2.31 1.55
N ILE A 101 -2.52 1.06 1.55
CA ILE A 101 -1.67 -0.12 1.72
C ILE A 101 -1.58 -0.80 0.36
N ALA A 102 -0.41 -0.76 -0.27
CA ALA A 102 -0.11 -1.47 -1.51
C ALA A 102 0.28 -2.91 -1.17
N PHE A 103 -0.61 -3.87 -1.42
CA PHE A 103 -0.39 -5.26 -1.03
C PHE A 103 -0.39 -6.18 -2.25
N GLY A 104 0.78 -6.69 -2.65
CA GLY A 104 0.86 -7.59 -3.80
C GLY A 104 2.12 -7.46 -4.62
N GLY A 105 2.06 -7.95 -5.86
CA GLY A 105 3.12 -7.82 -6.86
C GLY A 105 3.17 -6.45 -7.52
N GLY A 106 3.99 -6.31 -8.57
CA GLY A 106 4.24 -5.04 -9.27
C GLY A 106 2.96 -4.30 -9.67
N SER A 107 1.97 -5.00 -10.25
CA SER A 107 0.72 -4.37 -10.70
C SER A 107 -0.09 -3.77 -9.56
N ALA A 108 -0.21 -4.47 -8.43
CA ALA A 108 -0.90 -3.95 -7.25
C ALA A 108 -0.14 -2.76 -6.65
N MET A 109 1.19 -2.84 -6.62
CA MET A 109 2.07 -1.77 -6.14
C MET A 109 1.94 -0.51 -6.98
N ASP A 110 1.94 -0.64 -8.31
CA ASP A 110 1.88 0.49 -9.23
C ASP A 110 0.49 1.15 -9.21
N ALA A 111 -0.59 0.35 -9.23
CA ALA A 111 -1.94 0.87 -9.09
C ALA A 111 -2.13 1.62 -7.76
N ALA A 112 -1.63 1.06 -6.65
CA ALA A 112 -1.72 1.67 -5.34
C ALA A 112 -0.96 3.01 -5.26
N LYS A 113 0.23 3.09 -5.85
CA LYS A 113 0.98 4.36 -5.96
C LYS A 113 0.22 5.38 -6.80
N GLY A 114 -0.35 4.95 -7.94
CA GLY A 114 -1.20 5.80 -8.76
C GLY A 114 -2.41 6.33 -8.00
N ILE A 115 -3.10 5.48 -7.22
CA ILE A 115 -4.22 5.89 -6.37
C ILE A 115 -3.74 6.90 -5.32
N ALA A 116 -2.65 6.60 -4.59
CA ALA A 116 -2.12 7.49 -3.56
C ALA A 116 -1.73 8.87 -4.12
N LEU A 117 -1.16 8.91 -5.33
CA LEU A 117 -0.88 10.16 -6.03
C LEU A 117 -2.19 10.91 -6.34
N MET A 118 -3.15 10.21 -6.97
CA MET A 118 -4.30 10.85 -7.62
C MET A 118 -5.42 11.27 -6.67
N VAL A 119 -5.50 10.78 -5.45
CA VAL A 119 -6.59 11.13 -4.51
C VAL A 119 -6.65 12.60 -4.15
N GLY A 120 -5.53 13.31 -4.22
CA GLY A 120 -5.43 14.74 -3.93
C GLY A 120 -5.07 15.61 -5.14
N GLN A 121 -5.14 15.07 -6.37
CA GLN A 121 -4.84 15.84 -7.58
C GLN A 121 -6.11 16.25 -8.34
N ASP A 122 -6.04 17.40 -9.02
CA ASP A 122 -7.14 17.94 -9.84
C ASP A 122 -6.95 17.70 -11.34
N ARG A 123 -5.80 17.15 -11.74
CA ARG A 123 -5.42 16.87 -13.13
C ARG A 123 -5.57 15.39 -13.45
N PRO A 124 -5.78 15.01 -14.71
CA PRO A 124 -5.73 13.60 -15.10
C PRO A 124 -4.32 13.01 -14.88
N ILE A 125 -4.25 11.71 -14.60
CA ILE A 125 -2.98 11.01 -14.30
C ILE A 125 -1.91 11.22 -15.39
N TRP A 126 -2.31 11.34 -16.64
CA TRP A 126 -1.42 11.51 -17.79
C TRP A 126 -0.69 12.86 -17.81
N ASP A 127 -1.17 13.86 -17.06
CA ASP A 127 -0.49 15.14 -16.89
C ASP A 127 0.79 15.01 -16.03
N PHE A 128 0.94 13.87 -15.34
CA PHE A 128 2.09 13.55 -14.47
C PHE A 128 3.04 12.53 -15.11
N GLU A 129 2.90 12.26 -16.41
CA GLU A 129 3.82 11.38 -17.14
C GLU A 129 5.26 11.87 -16.97
N ASP A 130 6.20 10.92 -16.81
CA ASP A 130 7.64 11.23 -16.58
C ASP A 130 8.32 11.74 -17.86
N ILE A 131 7.87 12.92 -18.29
CA ILE A 131 8.41 13.66 -19.44
C ILE A 131 8.74 15.07 -18.98
N GLY A 132 10.02 15.47 -19.10
CA GLY A 132 10.46 16.80 -18.70
C GLY A 132 10.12 17.10 -17.23
N ASP A 133 9.45 18.23 -17.00
CA ASP A 133 9.14 18.72 -15.66
C ASP A 133 7.68 18.43 -15.23
N ASN A 134 6.99 17.49 -15.87
CA ASN A 134 5.57 17.20 -15.57
C ASN A 134 5.34 16.83 -14.11
N TRP A 135 6.31 16.18 -13.45
CA TRP A 135 6.25 15.82 -12.04
C TRP A 135 6.06 17.04 -11.12
N THR A 136 6.52 18.23 -11.54
CA THR A 136 6.36 19.46 -10.76
C THR A 136 4.91 19.95 -10.67
N ARG A 137 4.02 19.41 -11.49
CA ARG A 137 2.58 19.72 -11.49
C ARG A 137 1.85 19.07 -10.33
N ALA A 138 2.45 18.04 -9.72
CA ALA A 138 1.81 17.33 -8.61
C ALA A 138 1.82 18.18 -7.35
N ASN A 139 0.67 18.25 -6.68
CA ASN A 139 0.59 18.75 -5.32
C ASN A 139 1.12 17.66 -4.38
N ALA A 140 2.37 17.79 -3.97
CA ALA A 140 3.07 16.79 -3.15
C ALA A 140 2.43 16.61 -1.77
N GLU A 141 1.88 17.68 -1.18
CA GLU A 141 1.25 17.64 0.15
C GLU A 141 -0.11 16.92 0.13
N ALA A 142 -0.72 16.78 -1.04
CA ALA A 142 -1.99 16.10 -1.23
C ALA A 142 -1.84 14.62 -1.62
N ILE A 143 -0.63 14.11 -1.71
CA ILE A 143 -0.37 12.68 -1.94
C ILE A 143 -0.68 11.90 -0.66
N ALA A 144 -1.51 10.87 -0.77
CA ALA A 144 -1.83 10.04 0.39
C ALA A 144 -0.60 9.25 0.88
N PRO A 145 -0.43 9.09 2.20
CA PRO A 145 0.62 8.23 2.74
C PRO A 145 0.43 6.79 2.27
N ILE A 146 1.55 6.08 2.04
CA ILE A 146 1.52 4.72 1.50
C ILE A 146 2.45 3.78 2.28
N VAL A 147 1.95 2.58 2.59
CA VAL A 147 2.73 1.44 3.08
C VAL A 147 2.75 0.38 2.00
N ALA A 148 3.92 -0.05 1.58
CA ALA A 148 4.10 -1.09 0.55
C ALA A 148 4.42 -2.45 1.19
N VAL A 149 3.67 -3.48 0.80
CA VAL A 149 3.81 -4.87 1.24
C VAL A 149 3.95 -5.75 -0.01
N PRO A 150 5.17 -5.88 -0.56
CA PRO A 150 5.41 -6.76 -1.70
C PRO A 150 5.26 -8.23 -1.31
N THR A 151 4.68 -9.04 -2.23
CA THR A 151 4.41 -10.47 -2.05
C THR A 151 5.12 -11.32 -3.10
#